data_491276b84dbafb0c66658de9b26bae2a
#
_entry.id   491276b84dbafb0c66658de9b26bae2a
#
_cell.length_a   1.000
_cell.length_b   1.000
_cell.length_c   1.000
_cell.angle_alpha   90.00
_cell.angle_beta   90.00
_cell.angle_gamma   90.00
#
_symmetry.space_group_name_H-M   'P 1'
#
loop_
_entity.id
_entity.type
_entity.pdbx_description
1 polymer ?
#
loop_
_entity_poly.entity_id
_entity_poly.type
_entity_poly.pdbx_seq_one_letter_code
_entity_poly.pdbx_strand_id
1 'polypeptide(L)'
;DIDYRPVLWGLTEAGDGETRFVASAKVTRELQPFLSELDLIVGTEEEVLIAGGKETLASSLSTIQEKSSATVVLKRGADGCEVFSPNSPAPISARSFPIEVLNVLGAGDAFMSGFLRGWLREKSLETCALYGNASGALVVTRHGCSPAAPSFAEIDYFIRNFDRIPALAHHPKMQQLHLRTELGQPQKEELLILAYDHRTQFEESC
;
A
#
# COMPACT_ATOMS: atom_id res chain seq x y z
N ASP A 1 0.90 7.39 -6.17
CA ASP A 1 -0.33 6.85 -5.62
C ASP A 1 -1.46 7.84 -5.78
N ILE A 2 -2.66 7.38 -6.11
CA ILE A 2 -3.82 8.26 -6.29
C ILE A 2 -4.27 8.81 -4.92
N ASP A 3 -4.25 7.98 -3.89
CA ASP A 3 -4.59 8.31 -2.48
C ASP A 3 -5.86 9.20 -2.36
N TYR A 4 -6.95 8.76 -2.99
CA TYR A 4 -8.20 9.49 -2.95
C TYR A 4 -8.88 9.36 -1.59
N ARG A 5 -9.13 10.51 -0.97
CA ARG A 5 -9.85 10.60 0.31
C ARG A 5 -10.98 11.62 0.21
N PRO A 6 -12.25 11.18 0.17
CA PRO A 6 -13.41 12.06 -0.01
C PRO A 6 -13.47 13.23 0.99
N VAL A 7 -13.06 13.01 2.25
CA VAL A 7 -13.04 14.03 3.30
C VAL A 7 -12.14 15.23 2.95
N LEU A 8 -11.00 15.00 2.30
CA LEU A 8 -10.09 16.07 1.89
C LEU A 8 -10.65 16.94 0.75
N TRP A 9 -11.68 16.43 0.07
CA TRP A 9 -12.38 17.14 -1.00
C TRP A 9 -13.70 17.78 -0.53
N GLY A 10 -14.02 17.66 0.79
CA GLY A 10 -15.26 18.15 1.36
C GLY A 10 -16.51 17.39 0.88
N LEU A 11 -16.34 16.11 0.53
CA LEU A 11 -17.42 15.24 0.04
C LEU A 11 -18.05 14.40 1.16
N THR A 12 -17.45 14.40 2.33
CA THR A 12 -17.95 13.76 3.55
C THR A 12 -17.71 14.68 4.73
N GLU A 13 -18.35 14.41 5.87
CA GLU A 13 -18.18 15.21 7.08
C GLU A 13 -16.82 14.99 7.74
N ALA A 14 -16.35 15.98 8.49
CA ALA A 14 -15.15 15.86 9.31
C ALA A 14 -15.38 14.75 10.37
N GLY A 15 -14.45 13.79 10.40
CA GLY A 15 -14.59 12.59 11.26
C GLY A 15 -15.00 11.32 10.51
N ASP A 16 -15.59 11.42 9.33
CA ASP A 16 -15.86 10.26 8.46
C ASP A 16 -14.59 9.88 7.65
N GLY A 17 -13.58 9.39 8.34
CA GLY A 17 -12.34 8.92 7.73
C GLY A 17 -12.45 7.51 7.11
N GLU A 18 -13.59 6.85 7.29
CA GLU A 18 -13.80 5.46 6.85
C GLU A 18 -14.39 5.36 5.45
N THR A 19 -15.12 6.38 4.99
CA THR A 19 -15.64 6.41 3.63
C THR A 19 -14.52 6.51 2.62
N ARG A 20 -14.32 5.46 1.84
CA ARG A 20 -13.21 5.34 0.88
C ARG A 20 -13.54 5.86 -0.50
N PHE A 21 -14.83 5.90 -0.86
CA PHE A 21 -15.25 6.32 -2.19
C PHE A 21 -16.54 7.15 -2.15
N VAL A 22 -16.48 8.31 -2.79
CA VAL A 22 -17.63 9.12 -3.17
C VAL A 22 -17.41 9.57 -4.62
N ALA A 23 -18.28 9.18 -5.52
CA ALA A 23 -18.18 9.59 -6.93
C ALA A 23 -18.22 11.12 -7.06
N SER A 24 -17.27 11.71 -7.77
CA SER A 24 -17.18 13.16 -7.94
C SER A 24 -16.55 13.53 -9.28
N ALA A 25 -17.39 14.05 -10.18
CA ALA A 25 -16.90 14.58 -11.45
C ALA A 25 -15.92 15.74 -11.30
N LYS A 26 -16.01 16.49 -10.18
CA LYS A 26 -15.04 17.55 -9.87
C LYS A 26 -13.66 16.95 -9.60
N VAL A 27 -13.57 15.95 -8.73
CA VAL A 27 -12.29 15.29 -8.39
C VAL A 27 -11.69 14.65 -9.65
N THR A 28 -12.46 13.91 -10.41
CA THR A 28 -12.02 13.32 -11.67
C THR A 28 -11.41 14.36 -12.61
N ARG A 29 -12.09 15.49 -12.80
CA ARG A 29 -11.61 16.57 -13.67
C ARG A 29 -10.30 17.19 -13.20
N GLU A 30 -10.10 17.29 -11.88
CA GLU A 30 -8.85 17.81 -11.31
C GLU A 30 -7.69 16.80 -11.39
N LEU A 31 -7.98 15.49 -11.31
CA LEU A 31 -6.95 14.45 -11.36
C LEU A 31 -6.49 14.14 -12.80
N GLN A 32 -7.41 14.12 -13.75
CA GLN A 32 -7.12 13.66 -15.12
C GLN A 32 -6.00 14.41 -15.86
N PRO A 33 -5.80 15.74 -15.70
CA PRO A 33 -4.70 16.44 -16.35
C PRO A 33 -3.31 15.94 -15.95
N PHE A 34 -3.17 15.39 -14.74
CA PHE A 34 -1.88 14.90 -14.26
C PHE A 34 -1.52 13.52 -14.81
N LEU A 35 -2.48 12.75 -15.32
CA LEU A 35 -2.25 11.36 -15.75
C LEU A 35 -1.20 11.27 -16.86
N SER A 36 -1.15 12.23 -17.78
CA SER A 36 -0.18 12.26 -18.88
C SER A 36 1.27 12.51 -18.46
N GLU A 37 1.47 13.06 -17.26
CA GLU A 37 2.78 13.42 -16.73
C GLU A 37 3.42 12.31 -15.87
N LEU A 38 2.71 11.18 -15.70
CA LEU A 38 3.12 10.12 -14.78
C LEU A 38 3.70 8.93 -15.55
N ASP A 39 4.76 8.32 -14.99
CA ASP A 39 5.32 7.05 -15.44
C ASP A 39 4.66 5.84 -14.76
N LEU A 40 4.15 6.05 -13.56
CA LEU A 40 3.54 5.02 -12.71
C LEU A 40 2.31 5.58 -11.99
N ILE A 41 1.18 4.93 -12.17
CA ILE A 41 -0.09 5.24 -11.50
C ILE A 41 -0.45 4.04 -10.62
N VAL A 42 -0.70 4.28 -9.34
CA VAL A 42 -1.04 3.23 -8.38
C VAL A 42 -2.31 3.60 -7.63
N GLY A 43 -3.21 2.63 -7.46
CA GLY A 43 -4.45 2.87 -6.75
C GLY A 43 -5.20 1.58 -6.41
N THR A 44 -6.19 1.71 -5.52
CA THR A 44 -7.23 0.70 -5.29
C THR A 44 -8.29 0.77 -6.40
N GLU A 45 -9.28 -0.12 -6.38
CA GLU A 45 -10.39 -0.07 -7.35
C GLU A 45 -11.12 1.27 -7.27
N GLU A 46 -11.41 1.74 -6.07
CA GLU A 46 -12.08 3.02 -5.84
C GLU A 46 -11.26 4.21 -6.36
N GLU A 47 -9.96 4.17 -6.16
CA GLU A 47 -9.03 5.20 -6.63
C GLU A 47 -8.92 5.21 -8.16
N VAL A 48 -8.93 4.05 -8.79
CA VAL A 48 -8.97 3.92 -10.26
C VAL A 48 -10.31 4.40 -10.82
N LEU A 49 -11.43 4.10 -10.16
CA LEU A 49 -12.75 4.58 -10.55
C LEU A 49 -12.80 6.11 -10.54
N ILE A 50 -12.30 6.78 -9.49
CA ILE A 50 -12.32 8.24 -9.40
C ILE A 50 -11.38 8.89 -10.43
N ALA A 51 -10.19 8.33 -10.67
CA ALA A 51 -9.24 8.84 -11.65
C ALA A 51 -9.75 8.67 -13.09
N GLY A 52 -10.34 7.52 -13.41
CA GLY A 52 -10.95 7.25 -14.72
C GLY A 52 -12.28 7.94 -14.93
N GLY A 53 -13.05 8.16 -13.87
CA GLY A 53 -14.34 8.86 -13.90
C GLY A 53 -15.43 8.07 -14.63
N LYS A 54 -15.42 6.76 -14.54
CA LYS A 54 -16.39 5.85 -15.14
C LYS A 54 -17.04 4.97 -14.06
N GLU A 55 -18.17 4.36 -14.42
CA GLU A 55 -18.94 3.51 -13.51
C GLU A 55 -18.31 2.13 -13.30
N THR A 56 -17.49 1.67 -14.25
CA THR A 56 -16.85 0.37 -14.16
C THR A 56 -15.32 0.48 -14.13
N LEU A 57 -14.68 -0.46 -13.44
CA LEU A 57 -13.23 -0.54 -13.37
C LEU A 57 -12.58 -0.66 -14.75
N ALA A 58 -13.13 -1.52 -15.62
CA ALA A 58 -12.60 -1.72 -16.96
C ALA A 58 -12.64 -0.43 -17.80
N SER A 59 -13.77 0.31 -17.78
CA SER A 59 -13.87 1.57 -18.50
C SER A 59 -13.03 2.69 -17.90
N SER A 60 -12.84 2.68 -16.58
CA SER A 60 -11.93 3.62 -15.89
C SER A 60 -10.48 3.36 -16.27
N LEU A 61 -10.04 2.10 -16.27
CA LEU A 61 -8.71 1.70 -16.72
C LEU A 61 -8.47 2.10 -18.18
N SER A 62 -9.42 1.82 -19.08
CA SER A 62 -9.32 2.25 -20.48
C SER A 62 -9.14 3.77 -20.59
N THR A 63 -9.94 4.55 -19.84
CA THR A 63 -9.82 6.02 -19.84
C THR A 63 -8.43 6.49 -19.34
N ILE A 64 -7.88 5.86 -18.31
CA ILE A 64 -6.54 6.18 -17.81
C ILE A 64 -5.49 5.85 -18.88
N GLN A 65 -5.57 4.67 -19.50
CA GLN A 65 -4.65 4.23 -20.55
C GLN A 65 -4.71 5.06 -21.82
N GLU A 66 -5.89 5.60 -22.16
CA GLU A 66 -6.04 6.54 -23.28
C GLU A 66 -5.36 7.89 -23.02
N LYS A 67 -5.28 8.31 -21.75
CA LYS A 67 -4.73 9.61 -21.32
C LYS A 67 -3.26 9.54 -20.90
N SER A 68 -2.73 8.36 -20.65
CA SER A 68 -1.41 8.16 -20.08
C SER A 68 -0.72 6.93 -20.66
N SER A 69 0.58 7.06 -20.90
CA SER A 69 1.46 5.92 -21.18
C SER A 69 2.03 5.26 -19.93
N ALA A 70 1.58 5.65 -18.75
CA ALA A 70 2.05 5.11 -17.48
C ALA A 70 1.73 3.64 -17.32
N THR A 71 2.55 2.95 -16.56
CA THR A 71 2.17 1.66 -15.98
C THR A 71 1.15 1.87 -14.86
N VAL A 72 0.02 1.19 -14.92
CA VAL A 72 -1.04 1.28 -13.89
C VAL A 72 -0.98 0.06 -12.98
N VAL A 73 -0.92 0.27 -11.68
CA VAL A 73 -0.91 -0.79 -10.66
C VAL A 73 -2.20 -0.72 -9.86
N LEU A 74 -3.03 -1.72 -10.02
CA LEU A 74 -4.29 -1.88 -9.31
C LEU A 74 -4.09 -2.74 -8.07
N LYS A 75 -4.22 -2.15 -6.90
CA LYS A 75 -4.14 -2.85 -5.59
C LYS A 75 -5.47 -3.55 -5.29
N ARG A 76 -5.43 -4.83 -4.92
CA ARG A 76 -6.60 -5.66 -4.61
C ARG A 76 -6.56 -6.26 -3.20
N GLY A 77 -5.91 -5.61 -2.27
CA GLY A 77 -5.81 -6.06 -0.88
C GLY A 77 -5.19 -7.46 -0.76
N ALA A 78 -5.94 -8.41 -0.20
CA ALA A 78 -5.48 -9.78 0.01
C ALA A 78 -5.21 -10.55 -1.30
N ASP A 79 -5.84 -10.15 -2.40
CA ASP A 79 -5.65 -10.77 -3.71
C ASP A 79 -4.38 -10.27 -4.42
N GLY A 80 -3.65 -9.33 -3.80
CA GLY A 80 -2.41 -8.78 -4.31
C GLY A 80 -2.64 -7.60 -5.24
N CYS A 81 -2.08 -7.65 -6.45
CA CYS A 81 -2.24 -6.57 -7.44
C CYS A 81 -2.22 -7.08 -8.87
N GLU A 82 -2.74 -6.24 -9.76
CA GLU A 82 -2.64 -6.37 -11.22
C GLU A 82 -1.89 -5.17 -11.78
N VAL A 83 -0.97 -5.41 -12.71
CA VAL A 83 -0.16 -4.37 -13.34
C VAL A 83 -0.48 -4.31 -14.83
N PHE A 84 -1.00 -3.17 -15.26
CA PHE A 84 -1.35 -2.87 -16.64
C PHE A 84 -0.21 -2.04 -17.24
N SER A 85 0.51 -2.61 -18.19
CA SER A 85 1.61 -1.95 -18.87
C SER A 85 1.26 -1.66 -20.32
N PRO A 86 1.63 -0.50 -20.88
CA PRO A 86 1.45 -0.22 -22.32
C PRO A 86 2.12 -1.27 -23.21
N ASN A 87 3.16 -1.95 -22.69
CA ASN A 87 3.92 -2.95 -23.42
C ASN A 87 3.42 -4.39 -23.25
N SER A 88 2.29 -4.59 -22.53
CA SER A 88 1.73 -5.93 -22.31
C SER A 88 0.25 -5.95 -22.70
N PRO A 89 -0.19 -6.91 -23.54
CA PRO A 89 -1.59 -7.02 -23.94
C PRO A 89 -2.52 -7.53 -22.83
N ALA A 90 -1.95 -8.10 -21.78
CA ALA A 90 -2.67 -8.64 -20.64
C ALA A 90 -2.08 -8.09 -19.33
N PRO A 91 -2.89 -7.96 -18.27
CA PRO A 91 -2.40 -7.58 -16.97
C PRO A 91 -1.38 -8.60 -16.45
N ILE A 92 -0.35 -8.08 -15.80
CA ILE A 92 0.68 -8.88 -15.13
C ILE A 92 0.29 -8.97 -13.67
N SER A 93 0.25 -10.18 -13.14
CA SER A 93 0.01 -10.43 -11.71
C SER A 93 1.17 -11.20 -11.11
N ALA A 94 1.32 -11.09 -9.80
CA ALA A 94 2.27 -11.86 -9.04
C ALA A 94 1.57 -12.57 -7.89
N ARG A 95 2.24 -13.57 -7.32
CA ARG A 95 1.74 -14.32 -6.17
C ARG A 95 1.27 -13.38 -5.06
N SER A 96 0.06 -13.57 -4.56
CA SER A 96 -0.42 -13.01 -3.31
C SER A 96 0.00 -13.90 -2.12
N PHE A 97 -0.08 -13.33 -0.92
CA PHE A 97 0.33 -14.01 0.31
C PHE A 97 -0.84 -13.98 1.30
N PRO A 98 -1.70 -15.01 1.32
CA PRO A 98 -2.78 -15.10 2.29
C PRO A 98 -2.19 -15.28 3.69
N ILE A 99 -2.45 -14.33 4.56
CA ILE A 99 -1.93 -14.25 5.92
C ILE A 99 -3.01 -13.77 6.89
N GLU A 100 -2.79 -14.00 8.17
CA GLU A 100 -3.62 -13.41 9.22
C GLU A 100 -3.31 -11.92 9.37
N VAL A 101 -4.34 -11.09 9.27
CA VAL A 101 -4.22 -9.63 9.33
C VAL A 101 -4.45 -9.16 10.76
N LEU A 102 -3.46 -8.50 11.34
CA LEU A 102 -3.56 -7.86 12.65
C LEU A 102 -3.96 -6.39 12.52
N ASN A 103 -3.40 -5.69 11.55
CA ASN A 103 -3.63 -4.26 11.34
C ASN A 103 -3.38 -3.89 9.88
N VAL A 104 -4.31 -3.18 9.24
CA VAL A 104 -4.18 -2.78 7.84
C VAL A 104 -3.44 -1.45 7.63
N LEU A 105 -3.12 -0.74 8.71
CA LEU A 105 -2.48 0.58 8.64
C LEU A 105 -1.09 0.46 7.99
N GLY A 106 -0.84 1.27 6.96
CA GLY A 106 0.41 1.30 6.23
C GLY A 106 0.59 0.19 5.19
N ALA A 107 -0.43 -0.64 4.94
CA ALA A 107 -0.37 -1.71 3.92
C ALA A 107 -0.06 -1.16 2.53
N GLY A 108 -0.72 -0.06 2.14
CA GLY A 108 -0.50 0.62 0.87
C GLY A 108 0.92 1.18 0.74
N ASP A 109 1.41 1.86 1.77
CA ASP A 109 2.76 2.44 1.80
C ASP A 109 3.84 1.36 1.74
N ALA A 110 3.66 0.27 2.49
CA ALA A 110 4.56 -0.88 2.45
C ALA A 110 4.54 -1.56 1.08
N PHE A 111 3.35 -1.76 0.49
CA PHE A 111 3.23 -2.26 -0.88
C PHE A 111 4.03 -1.39 -1.85
N MET A 112 3.82 -0.07 -1.82
CA MET A 112 4.54 0.87 -2.67
C MET A 112 6.04 0.83 -2.47
N SER A 113 6.51 0.74 -1.23
CA SER A 113 7.94 0.64 -0.94
C SER A 113 8.59 -0.59 -1.57
N GLY A 114 7.91 -1.74 -1.50
CA GLY A 114 8.34 -2.99 -2.13
C GLY A 114 8.32 -2.90 -3.65
N PHE A 115 7.22 -2.40 -4.23
CA PHE A 115 7.06 -2.23 -5.67
C PHE A 115 8.14 -1.29 -6.24
N LEU A 116 8.29 -0.10 -5.66
CA LEU A 116 9.27 0.91 -6.09
C LEU A 116 10.71 0.41 -5.94
N ARG A 117 11.00 -0.43 -4.95
CA ARG A 117 12.31 -1.06 -4.86
C ARG A 117 12.65 -1.88 -6.10
N GLY A 118 11.70 -2.63 -6.62
CA GLY A 118 11.87 -3.37 -7.87
C GLY A 118 11.95 -2.44 -9.08
N TRP A 119 11.01 -1.51 -9.17
CA TRP A 119 10.88 -0.53 -10.25
C TRP A 119 12.16 0.28 -10.46
N LEU A 120 12.66 0.92 -9.40
CA LEU A 120 13.89 1.73 -9.45
C LEU A 120 15.17 0.92 -9.68
N ARG A 121 15.08 -0.40 -9.71
CA ARG A 121 16.16 -1.34 -10.03
C ARG A 121 15.91 -2.10 -11.34
N GLU A 122 14.98 -1.60 -12.15
CA GLU A 122 14.68 -2.13 -13.47
C GLU A 122 14.36 -3.64 -13.46
N LYS A 123 13.71 -4.12 -12.38
CA LYS A 123 13.23 -5.49 -12.32
C LYS A 123 11.98 -5.65 -13.18
N SER A 124 11.66 -6.90 -13.55
CA SER A 124 10.40 -7.18 -14.24
C SER A 124 9.20 -6.72 -13.42
N LEU A 125 8.11 -6.31 -14.08
CA LEU A 125 6.88 -5.87 -13.41
C LEU A 125 6.29 -6.94 -12.49
N GLU A 126 6.43 -8.22 -12.87
CA GLU A 126 6.06 -9.35 -12.01
C GLU A 126 6.89 -9.37 -10.71
N THR A 127 8.20 -9.12 -10.79
CA THR A 127 9.06 -9.01 -9.60
C THR A 127 8.69 -7.79 -8.75
N CYS A 128 8.38 -6.65 -9.37
CA CYS A 128 7.91 -5.47 -8.65
C CYS A 128 6.61 -5.75 -7.89
N ALA A 129 5.63 -6.37 -8.57
CA ALA A 129 4.38 -6.79 -7.98
C ALA A 129 4.58 -7.78 -6.82
N LEU A 130 5.46 -8.76 -6.99
CA LEU A 130 5.80 -9.73 -5.96
C LEU A 130 6.40 -9.07 -4.70
N TYR A 131 7.31 -8.11 -4.88
CA TYR A 131 7.88 -7.35 -3.76
C TYR A 131 6.84 -6.47 -3.07
N GLY A 132 5.95 -5.84 -3.84
CA GLY A 132 4.84 -5.08 -3.31
C GLY A 132 3.90 -5.95 -2.47
N ASN A 133 3.42 -7.06 -3.03
CA ASN A 133 2.54 -8.01 -2.35
C ASN A 133 3.18 -8.54 -1.05
N ALA A 134 4.46 -8.92 -1.09
CA ALA A 134 5.17 -9.42 0.09
C ALA A 134 5.35 -8.34 1.17
N SER A 135 5.67 -7.10 0.78
CA SER A 135 5.79 -5.97 1.72
C SER A 135 4.47 -5.66 2.41
N GLY A 136 3.38 -5.56 1.64
CA GLY A 136 2.04 -5.33 2.16
C GLY A 136 1.61 -6.45 3.11
N ALA A 137 1.85 -7.71 2.73
CA ALA A 137 1.55 -8.87 3.55
C ALA A 137 2.32 -8.84 4.89
N LEU A 138 3.60 -8.50 4.89
CA LEU A 138 4.40 -8.46 6.11
C LEU A 138 3.94 -7.35 7.07
N VAL A 139 3.64 -6.16 6.58
CA VAL A 139 3.28 -5.03 7.45
C VAL A 139 1.97 -5.27 8.18
N VAL A 140 0.99 -5.90 7.54
CA VAL A 140 -0.34 -6.13 8.16
C VAL A 140 -0.34 -7.19 9.27
N THR A 141 0.76 -7.92 9.44
CA THR A 141 0.94 -8.88 10.56
C THR A 141 1.47 -8.24 11.82
N ARG A 142 1.67 -6.92 11.86
CA ARG A 142 2.38 -6.21 12.93
C ARG A 142 1.63 -4.96 13.37
N HIS A 143 1.96 -4.49 14.58
CA HIS A 143 1.47 -3.21 15.06
C HIS A 143 2.30 -2.05 14.49
N GLY A 144 1.64 -0.94 14.25
CA GLY A 144 2.22 0.28 13.73
C GLY A 144 2.33 0.30 12.20
N CYS A 145 2.77 1.42 11.68
CA CYS A 145 2.97 1.66 10.25
C CYS A 145 4.46 1.60 9.91
N SER A 146 5.21 2.66 10.20
CA SER A 146 6.65 2.72 9.90
C SER A 146 7.49 1.69 10.65
N PRO A 147 7.27 1.39 11.95
CA PRO A 147 7.99 0.33 12.64
C PRO A 147 7.72 -1.07 12.07
N ALA A 148 6.52 -1.28 11.52
CA ALA A 148 6.11 -2.55 10.92
C ALA A 148 6.71 -2.78 9.53
N ALA A 149 7.22 -1.73 8.87
CA ALA A 149 7.75 -1.82 7.51
C ALA A 149 8.91 -2.84 7.41
N PRO A 150 8.83 -3.81 6.49
CA PRO A 150 9.83 -4.85 6.38
C PRO A 150 11.13 -4.33 5.76
N SER A 151 12.24 -4.95 6.17
CA SER A 151 13.50 -4.82 5.43
C SER A 151 13.48 -5.67 4.17
N PHE A 152 14.38 -5.37 3.22
CA PHE A 152 14.48 -6.21 2.03
C PHE A 152 14.92 -7.64 2.35
N ALA A 153 15.76 -7.83 3.36
CA ALA A 153 16.16 -9.16 3.81
C ALA A 153 14.97 -9.99 4.31
N GLU A 154 13.99 -9.35 4.96
CA GLU A 154 12.74 -10.00 5.35
C GLU A 154 11.88 -10.35 4.14
N ILE A 155 11.71 -9.41 3.21
CA ILE A 155 10.93 -9.62 1.97
C ILE A 155 11.50 -10.82 1.20
N ASP A 156 12.81 -10.83 0.96
CA ASP A 156 13.49 -11.89 0.22
C ASP A 156 13.36 -13.26 0.92
N TYR A 157 13.59 -13.30 2.23
CA TYR A 157 13.42 -14.52 3.01
C TYR A 157 11.97 -14.99 3.03
N PHE A 158 11.02 -14.08 3.20
CA PHE A 158 9.59 -14.37 3.20
C PHE A 158 9.12 -14.98 1.88
N ILE A 159 9.44 -14.36 0.76
CA ILE A 159 9.08 -14.85 -0.57
C ILE A 159 9.59 -16.27 -0.80
N ARG A 160 10.84 -16.55 -0.43
CA ARG A 160 11.48 -17.86 -0.65
C ARG A 160 10.96 -18.96 0.25
N ASN A 161 10.40 -18.62 1.41
CA ASN A 161 10.07 -19.58 2.44
C ASN A 161 8.60 -19.58 2.85
N PHE A 162 7.75 -18.78 2.22
CA PHE A 162 6.35 -18.59 2.62
C PHE A 162 5.62 -19.90 2.90
N ASP A 163 5.73 -20.87 2.00
CA ASP A 163 5.05 -22.18 2.13
C ASP A 163 5.57 -23.05 3.30
N ARG A 164 6.68 -22.63 3.92
CA ARG A 164 7.31 -23.32 5.04
C ARG A 164 7.17 -22.58 6.37
N ILE A 165 6.53 -21.41 6.35
CA ILE A 165 6.33 -20.58 7.54
C ILE A 165 4.90 -20.79 8.05
N PRO A 166 4.70 -21.62 9.08
CA PRO A 166 3.35 -21.96 9.56
C PRO A 166 2.66 -20.82 10.29
N ALA A 167 3.44 -19.95 10.97
CA ALA A 167 2.93 -18.80 11.71
C ALA A 167 3.95 -17.65 11.65
N LEU A 168 3.62 -16.61 10.90
CA LEU A 168 4.57 -15.53 10.60
C LEU A 168 5.00 -14.75 11.86
N ALA A 169 4.02 -14.44 12.72
CA ALA A 169 4.24 -13.64 13.93
C ALA A 169 5.23 -14.30 14.92
N HIS A 170 5.34 -15.63 14.90
CA HIS A 170 6.16 -16.39 15.84
C HIS A 170 7.36 -17.07 15.18
N HIS A 171 7.64 -16.79 13.90
CA HIS A 171 8.74 -17.44 13.20
C HIS A 171 10.09 -16.80 13.58
N PRO A 172 11.03 -17.54 14.24
CA PRO A 172 12.24 -16.95 14.85
C PRO A 172 13.10 -16.19 13.84
N LYS A 173 13.26 -16.71 12.63
CA LYS A 173 14.07 -16.05 11.59
C LYS A 173 13.43 -14.77 11.10
N MET A 174 12.09 -14.71 10.98
CA MET A 174 11.38 -13.50 10.60
C MET A 174 11.51 -12.44 11.68
N GLN A 175 11.37 -12.82 12.96
CA GLN A 175 11.58 -11.91 14.07
C GLN A 175 13.02 -11.37 14.09
N GLN A 176 14.03 -12.23 13.92
CA GLN A 176 15.43 -11.82 13.86
C GLN A 176 15.69 -10.82 12.71
N LEU A 177 15.12 -11.04 11.54
CA LEU A 177 15.27 -10.14 10.39
C LEU A 177 14.54 -8.82 10.59
N HIS A 178 13.42 -8.83 11.32
CA HIS A 178 12.67 -7.64 11.66
C HIS A 178 13.39 -6.78 12.70
N LEU A 179 13.91 -7.40 13.73
CA LEU A 179 14.73 -6.76 14.76
C LEU A 179 16.12 -6.47 14.17
N ARG A 180 16.23 -5.37 13.47
CA ARG A 180 17.48 -4.94 12.78
C ARG A 180 18.63 -4.64 13.73
N THR A 181 18.30 -4.46 15.00
CA THR A 181 19.26 -4.26 16.10
C THR A 181 18.92 -5.26 17.19
N GLU A 182 19.94 -5.85 17.81
CA GLU A 182 19.73 -6.53 19.09
C GLU A 182 19.16 -5.48 20.05
N LEU A 183 17.94 -5.72 20.51
CA LEU A 183 17.42 -4.94 21.61
C LEU A 183 18.33 -5.22 22.80
N GLY A 184 19.16 -4.25 23.13
CA GLY A 184 19.93 -4.30 24.37
C GLY A 184 19.00 -4.58 25.55
N GLN A 185 19.55 -5.12 26.63
CA GLN A 185 18.80 -5.26 27.88
C GLN A 185 18.11 -3.93 28.20
N PRO A 186 16.85 -3.93 28.62
CA PRO A 186 16.15 -2.69 28.96
C PRO A 186 16.98 -1.94 30.00
N GLN A 187 17.40 -0.73 29.64
CA GLN A 187 18.25 0.09 30.50
C GLN A 187 17.47 0.75 31.65
N LYS A 188 16.14 0.61 31.64
CA LYS A 188 15.24 1.20 32.65
C LYS A 188 14.15 0.20 33.00
N GLU A 189 13.88 0.07 34.29
CA GLU A 189 12.80 -0.75 34.83
C GLU A 189 11.41 -0.12 34.54
N GLU A 190 11.36 1.20 34.37
CA GLU A 190 10.15 1.96 34.00
C GLU A 190 10.42 2.87 32.82
N LEU A 191 9.49 2.89 31.87
CA LEU A 191 9.49 3.81 30.74
C LEU A 191 8.23 4.65 30.80
N LEU A 192 8.35 5.92 31.19
CA LEU A 192 7.26 6.88 31.16
C LEU A 192 7.29 7.62 29.83
N ILE A 193 6.24 7.44 29.05
CA ILE A 193 6.09 8.04 27.72
C ILE A 193 4.86 8.94 27.75
N LEU A 194 5.05 10.24 27.54
CA LEU A 194 3.97 11.15 27.19
C LEU A 194 3.83 11.13 25.67
N ALA A 195 2.83 10.43 25.17
CA ALA A 195 2.48 10.45 23.77
C ALA A 195 1.72 11.75 23.46
N TYR A 196 2.29 12.59 22.60
CA TYR A 196 1.72 13.86 22.20
C TYR A 196 1.38 13.82 20.70
N ASP A 197 0.10 13.85 20.41
CA ASP A 197 -0.43 13.87 19.04
C ASP A 197 -1.30 15.11 18.86
N HIS A 198 -1.06 15.88 17.83
CA HIS A 198 -1.70 17.19 17.56
C HIS A 198 -3.08 17.08 16.95
N ARG A 199 -3.85 16.05 17.26
CA ARG A 199 -5.20 15.88 16.74
C ARG A 199 -6.22 16.73 17.49
N THR A 200 -7.37 16.92 16.87
CA THR A 200 -8.52 17.65 17.42
C THR A 200 -8.90 17.24 18.84
N GLN A 201 -8.68 15.99 19.20
CA GLN A 201 -8.87 15.47 20.56
C GLN A 201 -8.05 16.20 21.64
N PHE A 202 -6.89 16.77 21.26
CA PHE A 202 -6.10 17.58 22.18
C PHE A 202 -6.73 18.96 22.39
N GLU A 203 -7.24 19.58 21.32
CA GLU A 203 -7.90 20.89 21.35
C GLU A 203 -9.19 20.86 22.17
N GLU A 204 -9.92 19.73 22.14
CA GLU A 204 -11.14 19.52 22.93
C GLU A 204 -10.88 19.23 24.42
N SER A 205 -9.64 18.86 24.77
CA SER A 205 -9.26 18.47 26.14
C SER A 205 -8.56 19.58 26.93
N CYS A 206 -8.21 20.68 26.28
CA CYS A 206 -7.63 21.90 26.86
C CYS A 206 -8.65 23.03 26.99
#